data_634d44157dc60356ae8c742209e84798
#
_entry.id   634d44157dc60356ae8c742209e84798
#
_cell.length_a   1.000
_cell.length_b   1.000
_cell.length_c   1.000
_cell.angle_alpha   90.00
_cell.angle_beta   90.00
_cell.angle_gamma   90.00
#
_symmetry.space_group_name_H-M   'P 1'
#
loop_
_entity.id
_entity.type
_entity.pdbx_description
1 polymer ?
#
loop_
_entity_poly.entity_id
_entity_poly.type
_entity_poly.pdbx_seq_one_letter_code
_entity_poly.pdbx_strand_id
1 'polypeptide(L)'
;ANVRQPGEIVLSAKLLGDMVRRLPSGEVSIYTNESGNATIKGGVAEFDILAMSASDYPDLPTPGADHTLTIKAGMLRGMIEKTLYAVSQDDKKPAHTGELFAIEEDKLTVVALDGYRLAIVERPVQAEKHIRIIIPAKTLTEVNKLLGDDEDDVRISANRRFVVFNSGNYTILSRLI
;
A
#
# COMPACT_ATOMS: atom_id res chain seq x y z
N ALA A 1 4.64 13.49 15.76
CA ALA A 1 6.01 13.26 16.25
C ALA A 1 6.70 14.61 16.46
N ASN A 2 7.54 14.72 17.48
CA ASN A 2 8.34 15.92 17.73
C ASN A 2 9.76 15.65 17.21
N VAL A 3 10.14 16.30 16.10
CA VAL A 3 11.47 16.16 15.48
C VAL A 3 12.36 17.25 16.06
N ARG A 4 13.36 16.85 16.87
CA ARG A 4 14.34 17.77 17.45
C ARG A 4 15.50 18.05 16.49
N GLN A 5 15.94 17.03 15.79
CA GLN A 5 17.00 17.11 14.79
C GLN A 5 16.54 16.33 13.55
N PRO A 6 16.42 16.98 12.38
CA PRO A 6 16.08 16.27 11.16
C PRO A 6 17.23 15.33 10.74
N GLY A 7 16.86 14.20 10.14
CA GLY A 7 17.80 13.21 9.66
C GLY A 7 17.10 12.04 9.02
N GLU A 8 17.85 11.20 8.33
CA GLU A 8 17.36 10.02 7.61
C GLU A 8 18.23 8.80 7.96
N ILE A 9 17.58 7.71 8.33
CA ILE A 9 18.22 6.43 8.61
C ILE A 9 17.34 5.28 8.11
N VAL A 10 17.97 4.17 7.78
CA VAL A 10 17.27 2.93 7.41
C VAL A 10 17.40 1.90 8.52
N LEU A 11 16.28 1.40 8.99
CA LEU A 11 16.19 0.42 10.06
C LEU A 11 15.44 -0.83 9.58
N SER A 12 15.75 -1.99 10.18
CA SER A 12 14.96 -3.19 9.97
C SER A 12 13.56 -3.01 10.52
N ALA A 13 12.54 -2.99 9.63
CA ALA A 13 11.14 -2.81 9.99
C ALA A 13 10.65 -3.87 10.99
N LYS A 14 11.11 -5.12 10.84
CA LYS A 14 10.77 -6.21 11.75
C LYS A 14 11.32 -5.97 13.16
N LEU A 15 12.61 -5.65 13.27
CA LEU A 15 13.24 -5.39 14.57
C LEU A 15 12.63 -4.17 15.25
N LEU A 16 12.48 -3.06 14.52
CA LEU A 16 11.86 -1.86 15.04
C LEU A 16 10.43 -2.15 15.54
N GLY A 17 9.63 -2.85 14.76
CA GLY A 17 8.26 -3.21 15.13
C GLY A 17 8.21 -4.12 16.38
N ASP A 18 9.13 -5.07 16.51
CA ASP A 18 9.21 -5.95 17.68
C ASP A 18 9.64 -5.20 18.94
N MET A 19 10.58 -4.26 18.82
CA MET A 19 11.02 -3.41 19.92
C MET A 19 9.91 -2.48 20.38
N VAL A 20 9.31 -1.75 19.47
CA VAL A 20 8.24 -0.77 19.81
C VAL A 20 7.05 -1.45 20.51
N ARG A 21 6.67 -2.67 20.08
CA ARG A 21 5.60 -3.43 20.75
C ARG A 21 5.93 -3.84 22.18
N ARG A 22 7.20 -3.91 22.55
CA ARG A 22 7.68 -4.31 23.90
C ARG A 22 8.03 -3.13 24.78
N LEU A 23 8.04 -1.91 24.23
CA LEU A 23 8.25 -0.71 25.03
C LEU A 23 7.03 -0.45 25.93
N PRO A 24 7.24 0.06 27.14
CA PRO A 24 6.12 0.53 27.97
C PRO A 24 5.39 1.68 27.29
N SER A 25 4.12 1.86 27.63
CA SER A 25 3.32 2.99 27.14
C SER A 25 3.98 4.31 27.53
N GLY A 26 4.06 5.27 26.61
CA GLY A 26 4.64 6.57 26.83
C GLY A 26 5.38 7.14 25.61
N GLU A 27 6.24 8.09 25.88
CA GLU A 27 7.08 8.71 24.85
C GLU A 27 8.21 7.75 24.44
N VAL A 28 8.40 7.62 23.14
CA VAL A 28 9.51 6.86 22.52
C VAL A 28 10.44 7.83 21.83
N SER A 29 11.69 7.81 22.19
CA SER A 29 12.75 8.59 21.53
C SER A 29 13.56 7.70 20.61
N ILE A 30 13.85 8.20 19.42
CA ILE A 30 14.75 7.55 18.45
C ILE A 30 15.82 8.53 18.06
N TYR A 31 17.08 8.14 18.22
CA TYR A 31 18.23 8.98 17.84
C TYR A 31 19.38 8.11 17.33
N THR A 32 20.25 8.70 16.52
CA THR A 32 21.48 8.04 16.06
C THR A 32 22.63 8.42 16.98
N ASN A 33 23.46 7.43 17.31
CA ASN A 33 24.70 7.66 18.04
C ASN A 33 25.88 7.97 17.07
N GLU A 34 27.02 8.33 17.63
CA GLU A 34 28.23 8.66 16.85
C GLU A 34 28.76 7.50 15.99
N SER A 35 28.42 6.27 16.35
CA SER A 35 28.78 5.06 15.60
C SER A 35 27.80 4.76 14.44
N GLY A 36 26.79 5.60 14.20
CA GLY A 36 25.79 5.41 13.16
C GLY A 36 24.72 4.36 13.49
N ASN A 37 24.67 3.87 14.75
CA ASN A 37 23.58 3.01 15.21
C ASN A 37 22.41 3.84 15.67
N ALA A 38 21.20 3.26 15.60
CA ALA A 38 20.00 3.88 16.14
C ALA A 38 19.72 3.38 17.54
N THR A 39 19.53 4.30 18.46
CA THR A 39 19.08 4.01 19.82
C THR A 39 17.60 4.31 19.94
N ILE A 40 16.84 3.36 20.45
CA ILE A 40 15.39 3.46 20.68
C ILE A 40 15.16 3.35 22.18
N LYS A 41 14.60 4.41 22.77
CA LYS A 41 14.40 4.51 24.22
C LYS A 41 12.94 4.77 24.56
N GLY A 42 12.41 4.01 25.52
CA GLY A 42 11.08 4.20 26.05
C GLY A 42 11.02 3.75 27.54
N GLY A 43 10.68 4.68 28.42
CA GLY A 43 10.73 4.44 29.86
C GLY A 43 12.13 4.06 30.32
N VAL A 44 12.26 2.87 30.93
CA VAL A 44 13.55 2.32 31.40
C VAL A 44 14.22 1.42 30.35
N ALA A 45 13.56 1.14 29.25
CA ALA A 45 14.10 0.27 28.20
C ALA A 45 14.85 1.09 27.17
N GLU A 46 16.01 0.57 26.75
CA GLU A 46 16.87 1.15 25.72
C GLU A 46 17.39 0.04 24.82
N PHE A 47 17.31 0.24 23.51
CA PHE A 47 17.74 -0.72 22.50
C PHE A 47 18.63 -0.02 21.47
N ASP A 48 19.76 -0.64 21.17
CA ASP A 48 20.62 -0.22 20.05
C ASP A 48 20.43 -1.19 18.89
N ILE A 49 20.19 -0.63 17.70
CA ILE A 49 20.09 -1.41 16.47
C ILE A 49 20.99 -0.81 15.40
N LEU A 50 21.55 -1.68 14.57
CA LEU A 50 22.36 -1.26 13.44
C LEU A 50 21.48 -0.48 12.47
N ALA A 51 21.87 0.76 12.16
CA ALA A 51 21.28 1.57 11.13
C ALA A 51 22.10 1.49 9.83
N MET A 52 21.44 1.59 8.71
CA MET A 52 22.06 1.73 7.40
C MET A 52 21.89 3.16 6.90
N SER A 53 22.77 3.60 6.01
CA SER A 53 22.65 4.92 5.38
C SER A 53 21.34 5.02 4.59
N ALA A 54 20.70 6.18 4.63
CA ALA A 54 19.56 6.46 3.79
C ALA A 54 19.88 6.41 2.29
N SER A 55 21.15 6.68 1.91
CA SER A 55 21.61 6.54 0.52
C SER A 55 21.53 5.11 -0.02
N ASP A 56 21.49 4.11 0.86
CA ASP A 56 21.39 2.70 0.48
C ASP A 56 19.94 2.25 0.30
N TYR A 57 18.98 3.13 0.65
CA TYR A 57 17.56 2.84 0.45
C TYR A 57 17.16 3.13 -1.00
N PRO A 58 16.54 2.17 -1.70
CA PRO A 58 16.17 2.39 -3.07
C PRO A 58 15.16 3.53 -3.21
N ASP A 59 15.37 4.39 -4.20
CA ASP A 59 14.42 5.43 -4.53
C ASP A 59 13.04 4.82 -4.84
N LEU A 60 12.02 5.39 -4.22
CA LEU A 60 10.66 5.02 -4.56
C LEU A 60 10.37 5.54 -5.97
N PRO A 61 9.96 4.66 -6.90
CA PRO A 61 9.58 5.14 -8.22
C PRO A 61 8.44 6.15 -8.08
N THR A 62 8.60 7.31 -8.70
CA THR A 62 7.54 8.31 -8.83
C THR A 62 6.91 8.14 -10.21
N PRO A 63 5.96 7.21 -10.38
CA PRO A 63 5.39 6.95 -11.69
C PRO A 63 4.58 8.16 -12.12
N GLY A 64 4.89 8.70 -13.30
CA GLY A 64 3.96 9.57 -14.00
C GLY A 64 2.63 8.83 -14.17
N ALA A 65 1.53 9.48 -13.87
CA ALA A 65 0.20 8.90 -14.02
C ALA A 65 -0.31 9.13 -15.45
N ASP A 66 -0.54 8.05 -16.20
CA ASP A 66 -1.22 8.11 -17.50
C ASP A 66 -2.74 8.16 -17.30
N HIS A 67 -3.21 7.62 -16.20
CA HIS A 67 -4.61 7.50 -15.81
C HIS A 67 -4.78 7.85 -14.34
N THR A 68 -5.85 8.57 -14.02
CA THR A 68 -6.23 8.89 -12.64
C THR A 68 -7.73 8.71 -12.48
N LEU A 69 -8.12 8.09 -11.37
CA LEU A 69 -9.51 7.91 -10.94
C LEU A 69 -9.61 8.27 -9.46
N THR A 70 -10.66 8.99 -9.09
CA THR A 70 -11.00 9.21 -7.68
C THR A 70 -12.34 8.57 -7.39
N ILE A 71 -12.39 7.72 -6.36
CA ILE A 71 -13.61 7.02 -5.91
C ILE A 71 -13.69 7.04 -4.40
N LYS A 72 -14.88 6.80 -3.86
CA LYS A 72 -15.09 6.70 -2.42
C LYS A 72 -14.49 5.41 -1.85
N ALA A 73 -13.91 5.48 -0.65
CA ALA A 73 -13.28 4.35 0.04
C ALA A 73 -14.27 3.20 0.25
N GLY A 74 -15.51 3.48 0.64
CA GLY A 74 -16.56 2.47 0.77
C GLY A 74 -16.89 1.76 -0.52
N MET A 75 -16.89 2.50 -1.67
CA MET A 75 -17.07 1.87 -2.99
C MET A 75 -15.93 0.92 -3.30
N LEU A 76 -14.68 1.37 -3.16
CA LEU A 76 -13.49 0.55 -3.42
C LEU A 76 -13.46 -0.68 -2.52
N ARG A 77 -13.68 -0.50 -1.21
CA ARG A 77 -13.76 -1.58 -0.22
C ARG A 77 -14.79 -2.63 -0.65
N GLY A 78 -16.00 -2.20 -0.94
CA GLY A 78 -17.07 -3.12 -1.33
C GLY A 78 -16.83 -3.84 -2.66
N MET A 79 -16.04 -3.27 -3.59
CA MET A 79 -15.64 -3.95 -4.81
C MET A 79 -14.58 -5.01 -4.51
N ILE A 80 -13.52 -4.66 -3.80
CA ILE A 80 -12.44 -5.58 -3.42
C ILE A 80 -12.99 -6.77 -2.61
N GLU A 81 -13.75 -6.53 -1.57
CA GLU A 81 -14.28 -7.60 -0.70
C GLU A 81 -15.15 -8.61 -1.45
N LYS A 82 -15.85 -8.16 -2.49
CA LYS A 82 -16.74 -9.03 -3.28
C LYS A 82 -16.02 -9.81 -4.37
N THR A 83 -14.75 -9.52 -4.66
CA THR A 83 -13.98 -10.16 -5.74
C THR A 83 -12.74 -10.87 -5.24
N LEU A 84 -12.04 -10.34 -4.23
CA LEU A 84 -10.73 -10.80 -3.77
C LEU A 84 -10.67 -12.30 -3.41
N TYR A 85 -11.77 -12.86 -2.91
CA TYR A 85 -11.85 -14.30 -2.58
C TYR A 85 -11.71 -15.22 -3.78
N ALA A 86 -11.93 -14.71 -5.00
CA ALA A 86 -11.88 -15.48 -6.24
C ALA A 86 -10.51 -15.42 -6.95
N VAL A 87 -9.50 -14.75 -6.40
CA VAL A 87 -8.16 -14.75 -6.97
C VAL A 87 -7.47 -16.10 -6.78
N SER A 88 -6.62 -16.47 -7.72
CA SER A 88 -5.81 -17.68 -7.65
C SER A 88 -4.63 -17.51 -6.69
N GLN A 89 -4.25 -18.59 -6.03
CA GLN A 89 -3.00 -18.69 -5.27
C GLN A 89 -1.90 -19.41 -6.06
N ASP A 90 -2.18 -19.81 -7.30
CA ASP A 90 -1.22 -20.50 -8.16
C ASP A 90 -0.40 -19.49 -8.97
N ASP A 91 0.86 -19.33 -8.60
CA ASP A 91 1.83 -18.42 -9.26
C ASP A 91 2.17 -18.81 -10.69
N LYS A 92 1.78 -20.01 -11.14
CA LYS A 92 1.97 -20.44 -12.55
C LYS A 92 1.09 -19.66 -13.52
N LYS A 93 0.04 -19.01 -13.01
CA LYS A 93 -0.85 -18.13 -13.77
C LYS A 93 -0.87 -16.73 -13.15
N PRO A 94 0.18 -15.91 -13.32
CA PRO A 94 0.31 -14.64 -12.61
C PRO A 94 -0.90 -13.72 -12.79
N ALA A 95 -1.49 -13.66 -13.99
CA ALA A 95 -2.66 -12.83 -14.25
C ALA A 95 -3.88 -13.16 -13.38
N HIS A 96 -3.96 -14.38 -12.82
CA HIS A 96 -5.04 -14.81 -11.94
C HIS A 96 -4.74 -14.53 -10.46
N THR A 97 -3.49 -14.14 -10.10
CA THR A 97 -3.13 -13.83 -8.71
C THR A 97 -3.44 -12.38 -8.31
N GLY A 98 -4.12 -11.65 -9.18
CA GLY A 98 -4.60 -10.30 -8.94
C GLY A 98 -6.02 -10.10 -9.45
N GLU A 99 -6.51 -8.90 -9.28
CA GLU A 99 -7.81 -8.48 -9.81
C GLU A 99 -7.60 -7.56 -11.01
N LEU A 100 -8.38 -7.80 -12.06
CA LEU A 100 -8.48 -6.90 -13.19
C LEU A 100 -9.36 -5.71 -12.80
N PHE A 101 -8.82 -4.51 -12.94
CA PHE A 101 -9.53 -3.25 -12.91
C PHE A 101 -9.66 -2.74 -14.34
N ALA A 102 -10.87 -2.67 -14.85
CA ALA A 102 -11.17 -2.16 -16.17
C ALA A 102 -12.14 -0.98 -16.08
N ILE A 103 -11.80 0.12 -16.74
CA ILE A 103 -12.67 1.29 -16.87
C ILE A 103 -13.04 1.43 -18.34
N GLU A 104 -14.31 1.31 -18.63
CA GLU A 104 -14.91 1.46 -19.95
C GLU A 104 -16.27 2.15 -19.79
N GLU A 105 -16.58 3.14 -20.63
CA GLU A 105 -17.89 3.80 -20.68
C GLU A 105 -18.42 4.27 -19.31
N ASP A 106 -17.59 5.00 -18.55
CA ASP A 106 -17.93 5.51 -17.21
C ASP A 106 -18.30 4.41 -16.19
N LYS A 107 -17.77 3.23 -16.38
CA LYS A 107 -17.97 2.08 -15.53
C LYS A 107 -16.63 1.44 -15.12
N LEU A 108 -16.44 1.29 -13.83
CA LEU A 108 -15.36 0.47 -13.28
C LEU A 108 -15.85 -0.95 -13.07
N THR A 109 -15.19 -1.89 -13.72
CA THR A 109 -15.41 -3.32 -13.56
C THR A 109 -14.19 -3.92 -12.84
N VAL A 110 -14.43 -4.62 -11.74
CA VAL A 110 -13.39 -5.40 -11.03
C VAL A 110 -13.71 -6.87 -11.19
N VAL A 111 -12.70 -7.64 -11.63
CA VAL A 111 -12.85 -9.07 -11.92
C VAL A 111 -11.72 -9.86 -11.25
N ALA A 112 -12.07 -10.95 -10.62
CA ALA A 112 -11.16 -11.96 -10.12
C ALA A 112 -11.58 -13.36 -10.57
N LEU A 113 -10.62 -14.25 -10.85
CA LEU A 113 -10.89 -15.63 -11.21
C LEU A 113 -9.71 -16.55 -10.85
N ASP A 114 -10.01 -17.83 -10.56
CA ASP A 114 -8.99 -18.85 -10.29
C ASP A 114 -9.09 -20.08 -11.21
N GLY A 115 -10.02 -20.05 -12.17
CA GLY A 115 -10.27 -21.16 -13.10
C GLY A 115 -11.44 -22.06 -12.68
N TYR A 116 -11.93 -21.95 -11.44
CA TYR A 116 -13.11 -22.68 -10.93
C TYR A 116 -14.28 -21.73 -10.63
N ARG A 117 -13.98 -20.51 -10.26
CA ARG A 117 -14.94 -19.47 -9.93
C ARG A 117 -14.48 -18.14 -10.53
N LEU A 118 -15.45 -17.28 -10.73
CA LEU A 118 -15.25 -15.93 -11.23
C LEU A 118 -16.16 -15.00 -10.44
N ALA A 119 -15.60 -13.88 -9.97
CA ALA A 119 -16.33 -12.81 -9.34
C ALA A 119 -16.20 -11.54 -10.18
N ILE A 120 -17.32 -10.85 -10.38
CA ILE A 120 -17.38 -9.59 -11.09
C ILE A 120 -18.21 -8.60 -10.28
N VAL A 121 -17.71 -7.38 -10.15
CA VAL A 121 -18.42 -6.25 -9.58
C VAL A 121 -18.27 -5.04 -10.49
N GLU A 122 -19.39 -4.37 -10.78
CA GLU A 122 -19.40 -3.17 -11.60
C GLU A 122 -19.96 -1.99 -10.81
N ARG A 123 -19.39 -0.81 -11.02
CA ARG A 123 -19.85 0.46 -10.44
C ARG A 123 -19.69 1.59 -11.42
N PRO A 124 -20.64 2.54 -11.47
CA PRO A 124 -20.47 3.75 -12.25
C PRO A 124 -19.35 4.60 -11.66
N VAL A 125 -18.51 5.15 -12.53
CA VAL A 125 -17.43 6.08 -12.18
C VAL A 125 -17.37 7.18 -13.23
N GLN A 126 -16.76 8.31 -12.87
CA GLN A 126 -16.42 9.33 -13.85
C GLN A 126 -14.94 9.17 -14.20
N ALA A 127 -14.64 8.79 -15.42
CA ALA A 127 -13.29 8.56 -15.87
C ALA A 127 -13.06 9.13 -17.28
N GLU A 128 -11.95 9.83 -17.45
CA GLU A 128 -11.61 10.45 -18.73
C GLU A 128 -11.02 9.47 -19.75
N LYS A 129 -10.55 8.33 -19.29
CA LYS A 129 -9.78 7.38 -20.13
C LYS A 129 -10.10 5.94 -19.78
N HIS A 130 -10.09 5.10 -20.80
CA HIS A 130 -10.11 3.65 -20.63
C HIS A 130 -8.82 3.14 -19.98
N ILE A 131 -8.94 2.21 -19.07
CA ILE A 131 -7.81 1.54 -18.43
C ILE A 131 -8.12 0.05 -18.26
N ARG A 132 -7.10 -0.79 -18.40
CA ARG A 132 -7.14 -2.21 -18.04
C ARG A 132 -5.82 -2.56 -17.37
N ILE A 133 -5.86 -2.84 -16.07
CA ILE A 133 -4.70 -3.18 -15.26
C ILE A 133 -5.02 -4.34 -14.34
N ILE A 134 -4.00 -5.16 -14.04
CA ILE A 134 -4.13 -6.25 -13.07
C ILE A 134 -3.31 -5.88 -11.84
N ILE A 135 -4.01 -5.73 -10.72
CA ILE A 135 -3.44 -5.34 -9.44
C ILE A 135 -3.27 -6.58 -8.59
N PRO A 136 -2.06 -6.84 -8.04
CA PRO A 136 -1.83 -8.02 -7.20
C PRO A 136 -2.80 -8.08 -6.01
N ALA A 137 -3.33 -9.26 -5.71
CA ALA A 137 -4.24 -9.48 -4.59
C ALA A 137 -3.65 -9.05 -3.25
N LYS A 138 -2.34 -9.26 -3.05
CA LYS A 138 -1.63 -8.80 -1.84
C LYS A 138 -1.70 -7.27 -1.68
N THR A 139 -1.54 -6.53 -2.77
CA THR A 139 -1.67 -5.06 -2.75
C THR A 139 -3.09 -4.65 -2.36
N LEU A 140 -4.10 -5.25 -2.98
CA LEU A 140 -5.50 -4.93 -2.68
C LEU A 140 -5.89 -5.29 -1.24
N THR A 141 -5.34 -6.38 -0.72
CA THR A 141 -5.49 -6.74 0.71
C THR A 141 -4.96 -5.63 1.63
N GLU A 142 -3.78 -5.08 1.33
CA GLU A 142 -3.22 -4.01 2.14
C GLU A 142 -3.96 -2.67 1.93
N VAL A 143 -4.35 -2.36 0.69
CA VAL A 143 -5.22 -1.20 0.40
C VAL A 143 -6.48 -1.28 1.24
N ASN A 144 -7.19 -2.41 1.21
CA ASN A 144 -8.45 -2.59 1.93
C ASN A 144 -8.33 -2.38 3.45
N LYS A 145 -7.21 -2.78 4.06
CA LYS A 145 -6.93 -2.55 5.49
C LYS A 145 -6.69 -1.08 5.84
N LEU A 146 -6.17 -0.30 4.89
CA LEU A 146 -5.77 1.09 5.11
C LEU A 146 -6.84 2.10 4.67
N LEU A 147 -7.91 1.65 4.01
CA LEU A 147 -9.03 2.52 3.67
C LEU A 147 -9.67 3.08 4.95
N GLY A 148 -9.82 4.40 4.98
CA GLY A 148 -10.48 5.15 6.05
C GLY A 148 -12.01 5.02 6.03
N ASP A 149 -12.69 6.10 6.37
CA ASP A 149 -14.15 6.15 6.36
C ASP A 149 -14.70 5.99 4.93
N ASP A 150 -15.91 5.46 4.81
CA ASP A 150 -16.52 5.14 3.50
C ASP A 150 -16.65 6.35 2.58
N GLU A 151 -16.77 7.54 3.16
CA GLU A 151 -16.88 8.80 2.43
C GLU A 151 -15.53 9.43 2.04
N ASP A 152 -14.43 8.88 2.51
CA ASP A 152 -13.10 9.36 2.15
C ASP A 152 -12.82 9.15 0.66
N ASP A 153 -12.11 10.10 0.06
CA ASP A 153 -11.66 9.98 -1.31
C ASP A 153 -10.39 9.15 -1.43
N VAL A 154 -10.41 8.19 -2.34
CA VAL A 154 -9.25 7.40 -2.74
C VAL A 154 -8.88 7.76 -4.16
N ARG A 155 -7.70 8.33 -4.33
CA ARG A 155 -7.14 8.62 -5.65
C ARG A 155 -6.30 7.44 -6.12
N ILE A 156 -6.68 6.85 -7.23
CA ILE A 156 -5.98 5.76 -7.90
C ILE A 156 -5.30 6.34 -9.13
N SER A 157 -3.99 6.23 -9.20
CA SER A 157 -3.19 6.69 -10.34
C SER A 157 -2.40 5.53 -10.90
N ALA A 158 -2.42 5.34 -12.21
CA ALA A 158 -1.75 4.21 -12.83
C ALA A 158 -1.02 4.57 -14.13
N ASN A 159 0.00 3.81 -14.43
CA ASN A 159 0.64 3.73 -15.73
C ASN A 159 0.77 2.26 -16.15
N ARG A 160 1.58 1.97 -17.18
CA ARG A 160 1.76 0.58 -17.70
C ARG A 160 2.46 -0.37 -16.72
N ARG A 161 3.08 0.11 -15.65
CA ARG A 161 3.92 -0.72 -14.75
C ARG A 161 3.49 -0.65 -13.29
N PHE A 162 2.90 0.46 -12.88
CA PHE A 162 2.63 0.75 -11.48
C PHE A 162 1.22 1.30 -11.28
N VAL A 163 0.68 1.03 -10.12
CA VAL A 163 -0.50 1.69 -9.57
C VAL A 163 -0.15 2.34 -8.23
N VAL A 164 -0.70 3.50 -8.00
CA VAL A 164 -0.57 4.26 -6.74
C VAL A 164 -1.95 4.52 -6.18
N PHE A 165 -2.16 4.16 -4.94
CA PHE A 165 -3.34 4.51 -4.16
C PHE A 165 -2.97 5.58 -3.15
N ASN A 166 -3.69 6.70 -3.16
CA ASN A 166 -3.57 7.75 -2.17
C ASN A 166 -4.90 7.89 -1.43
N SER A 167 -4.88 7.77 -0.11
CA SER A 167 -6.04 7.96 0.76
C SER A 167 -5.59 8.55 2.09
N GLY A 168 -6.07 9.76 2.40
CA GLY A 168 -5.64 10.47 3.61
C GLY A 168 -4.12 10.59 3.71
N ASN A 169 -3.53 9.97 4.74
CA ASN A 169 -2.09 9.98 5.00
C ASN A 169 -1.33 8.78 4.39
N TYR A 170 -2.00 7.94 3.61
CA TYR A 170 -1.40 6.73 3.06
C TYR A 170 -1.13 6.86 1.57
N THR A 171 0.04 6.40 1.18
CA THR A 171 0.39 6.18 -0.23
C THR A 171 0.87 4.74 -0.38
N ILE A 172 0.17 3.98 -1.19
CA ILE A 172 0.56 2.61 -1.54
C ILE A 172 0.94 2.59 -3.01
N LEU A 173 2.17 2.22 -3.29
CA LEU A 173 2.67 2.00 -4.64
C LEU A 173 2.84 0.51 -4.86
N SER A 174 2.32 0.00 -5.96
CA SER A 174 2.46 -1.40 -6.36
C SER A 174 2.83 -1.53 -7.81
N ARG A 175 3.61 -2.55 -8.10
CA ARG A 175 3.85 -3.01 -9.46
C ARG A 175 2.62 -3.78 -9.94
N LEU A 176 2.26 -3.59 -11.21
CA LEU A 176 1.21 -4.34 -11.88
C LEU A 176 1.72 -5.71 -12.35
N ILE A 177 0.78 -6.63 -12.56
CA ILE A 177 1.01 -7.94 -13.16
C ILE A 177 0.95 -7.83 -14.68
#